data_0dc309bb63ee2810e9e99246748e0e9b
#
_entry.id   0dc309bb63ee2810e9e99246748e0e9b
#
_cell.length_a   1.000
_cell.length_b   1.000
_cell.length_c   1.000
_cell.angle_alpha   90.00
_cell.angle_beta   90.00
_cell.angle_gamma   90.00
#
_symmetry.space_group_name_H-M   'P 1'
#
loop_
_entity.id
_entity.type
_entity.pdbx_description
1 polymer ?
#
loop_
_entity_poly.entity_id
_entity_poly.type
_entity_poly.pdbx_seq_one_letter_code
_entity_poly.pdbx_strand_id
1 'polypeptide(L)'
;MKTENIAHAGKPIIQRERYVAELLRLRGNGLVKVVTGIRRCGKSFLLFRLFKSWLLAEGVPADNILEIALDQEGSEPLRNPVRLGAHVRGWLGSRRGVRYVFIDEIQLAYKVKRDDIDPAKVAPEDRNLLFVTFHDVLNELRALPGVEVYVTGANSRMLSSDVATA
;
A
#
# COMPACT_ATOMS: atom_id res chain seq x y z
N MET A 1 10.66 -15.41 -24.83
CA MET A 1 10.60 -16.02 -23.49
C MET A 1 9.19 -16.54 -23.24
N LYS A 2 9.02 -17.85 -23.03
CA LYS A 2 7.71 -18.49 -22.83
C LYS A 2 7.27 -18.20 -21.39
N THR A 3 6.19 -17.44 -21.23
CA THR A 3 5.49 -17.26 -19.95
C THR A 3 4.75 -18.55 -19.62
N GLU A 4 5.20 -19.27 -18.61
CA GLU A 4 4.47 -20.42 -18.09
C GLU A 4 3.16 -19.97 -17.44
N ASN A 5 2.06 -20.50 -17.97
CA ASN A 5 0.70 -20.35 -17.44
C ASN A 5 0.63 -21.05 -16.07
N ILE A 6 0.58 -20.29 -14.99
CA ILE A 6 0.23 -20.81 -13.66
C ILE A 6 -1.29 -20.93 -13.63
N ALA A 7 -1.79 -22.11 -13.99
CA ALA A 7 -3.20 -22.46 -13.92
C ALA A 7 -3.62 -22.68 -12.44
N HIS A 8 -4.43 -21.81 -11.89
CA HIS A 8 -5.24 -22.09 -10.70
C HIS A 8 -6.58 -22.67 -11.15
N ALA A 9 -6.85 -23.91 -10.71
CA ALA A 9 -8.10 -24.65 -10.82
C ALA A 9 -9.22 -23.98 -11.66
N GLY A 10 -9.22 -24.15 -12.96
CA GLY A 10 -10.38 -24.08 -13.83
C GLY A 10 -10.85 -22.70 -14.32
N LYS A 11 -10.19 -21.58 -13.98
CA LYS A 11 -10.52 -20.25 -14.56
C LYS A 11 -9.32 -19.65 -15.26
N PRO A 12 -9.47 -19.16 -16.53
CA PRO A 12 -8.38 -18.49 -17.22
C PRO A 12 -7.95 -17.24 -16.46
N ILE A 13 -6.65 -17.11 -16.19
CA ILE A 13 -6.07 -15.90 -15.61
C ILE A 13 -6.00 -14.86 -16.73
N ILE A 14 -6.78 -13.78 -16.60
CA ILE A 14 -6.67 -12.62 -17.48
C ILE A 14 -5.37 -11.93 -17.15
N GLN A 15 -4.39 -12.02 -18.02
CA GLN A 15 -3.12 -11.29 -17.86
C GLN A 15 -3.38 -9.80 -18.11
N ARG A 16 -3.15 -9.01 -17.07
CA ARG A 16 -3.29 -7.55 -17.12
C ARG A 16 -1.94 -6.89 -17.37
N GLU A 17 -1.26 -7.30 -18.41
CA GLU A 17 0.10 -6.86 -18.76
C GLU A 17 0.27 -5.34 -18.77
N ARG A 18 -0.72 -4.63 -19.31
CA ARG A 18 -0.71 -3.16 -19.34
C ARG A 18 -0.63 -2.55 -17.93
N TYR A 19 -1.39 -3.07 -16.96
CA TYR A 19 -1.39 -2.54 -15.59
C TYR A 19 -0.11 -2.90 -14.86
N VAL A 20 0.43 -4.10 -15.06
CA VAL A 20 1.74 -4.49 -14.52
C VAL A 20 2.83 -3.58 -15.10
N ALA A 21 2.84 -3.35 -16.41
CA ALA A 21 3.78 -2.45 -17.08
C ALA A 21 3.73 -1.02 -16.50
N GLU A 22 2.53 -0.53 -16.19
CA GLU A 22 2.36 0.79 -15.57
C GLU A 22 2.96 0.82 -14.15
N LEU A 23 2.69 -0.19 -13.31
CA LEU A 23 3.30 -0.29 -11.99
C LEU A 23 4.83 -0.34 -12.05
N LEU A 24 5.36 -1.04 -13.06
CA LEU A 24 6.80 -1.11 -13.30
C LEU A 24 7.40 0.24 -13.69
N ARG A 25 6.73 0.96 -14.59
CA ARG A 25 7.17 2.30 -15.02
C ARG A 25 7.26 3.28 -13.85
N LEU A 26 6.42 3.10 -12.83
CA LEU A 26 6.38 3.96 -11.65
C LEU A 26 7.38 3.55 -10.55
N ARG A 27 8.14 2.48 -10.72
CA ARG A 27 9.15 2.06 -9.73
C ARG A 27 10.25 3.11 -9.57
N GLY A 28 10.77 3.21 -8.35
CA GLY A 28 11.91 4.09 -8.04
C GLY A 28 11.63 5.59 -8.06
N ASN A 29 10.37 6.01 -8.22
CA ASN A 29 10.02 7.44 -8.28
C ASN A 29 9.81 8.10 -6.90
N GLY A 30 9.95 7.35 -5.80
CA GLY A 30 9.80 7.85 -4.44
C GLY A 30 8.37 8.19 -4.02
N LEU A 31 7.36 7.87 -4.86
CA LEU A 31 5.96 8.14 -4.58
C LEU A 31 5.22 6.87 -4.13
N VAL A 32 4.14 7.04 -3.39
CA VAL A 32 3.18 5.97 -3.13
C VAL A 32 2.40 5.68 -4.41
N LYS A 33 2.35 4.42 -4.83
CA LYS A 33 1.58 3.98 -6.00
C LYS A 33 0.19 3.56 -5.55
N VAL A 34 -0.82 4.22 -6.09
CA VAL A 34 -2.21 3.99 -5.71
C VAL A 34 -2.96 3.31 -6.84
N VAL A 35 -3.45 2.10 -6.59
CA VAL A 35 -4.29 1.34 -7.52
C VAL A 35 -5.75 1.54 -7.12
N THR A 36 -6.45 2.38 -7.87
CA THR A 36 -7.86 2.67 -7.65
C THR A 36 -8.76 1.95 -8.63
N GLY A 37 -10.02 1.82 -8.32
CA GLY A 37 -11.03 1.22 -9.18
C GLY A 37 -12.24 0.74 -8.39
N ILE A 38 -13.29 0.36 -9.11
CA ILE A 38 -14.51 -0.17 -8.50
C ILE A 38 -14.23 -1.44 -7.68
N ARG A 39 -15.11 -1.70 -6.72
CA ARG A 39 -15.02 -2.89 -5.90
C ARG A 39 -15.05 -4.16 -6.77
N ARG A 40 -14.27 -5.17 -6.42
CA ARG A 40 -14.17 -6.46 -7.13
C ARG A 40 -13.61 -6.39 -8.57
N CYS A 41 -12.99 -5.29 -8.99
CA CYS A 41 -12.35 -5.20 -10.31
C CYS A 41 -10.97 -5.89 -10.39
N GLY A 42 -10.52 -6.54 -9.32
CA GLY A 42 -9.28 -7.32 -9.29
C GLY A 42 -8.02 -6.52 -8.95
N LYS A 43 -8.12 -5.44 -8.18
CA LYS A 43 -6.96 -4.66 -7.70
C LYS A 43 -6.00 -5.50 -6.86
N SER A 44 -6.53 -6.21 -5.87
CA SER A 44 -5.77 -7.12 -5.01
C SER A 44 -5.07 -8.22 -5.81
N PHE A 45 -5.76 -8.80 -6.78
CA PHE A 45 -5.17 -9.81 -7.68
C PHE A 45 -4.03 -9.22 -8.52
N LEU A 46 -4.20 -8.01 -9.06
CA LEU A 46 -3.15 -7.31 -9.80
C LEU A 46 -1.89 -7.14 -8.96
N LEU A 47 -2.04 -6.68 -7.73
CA LEU A 47 -0.91 -6.34 -6.85
C LEU A 47 -0.29 -7.60 -6.22
N PHE A 48 -1.10 -8.45 -5.56
CA PHE A 48 -0.64 -9.59 -4.76
C PHE A 48 -0.30 -10.84 -5.59
N ARG A 49 -0.77 -10.91 -6.84
CA ARG A 49 -0.50 -12.04 -7.70
C ARG A 49 0.37 -11.64 -8.90
N LEU A 50 -0.13 -10.80 -9.79
CA LEU A 50 0.56 -10.52 -11.04
C LEU A 50 1.85 -9.72 -10.82
N PHE A 51 1.76 -8.60 -10.11
CA PHE A 51 2.93 -7.74 -9.88
C PHE A 51 3.96 -8.42 -8.97
N LYS A 52 3.51 -9.08 -7.90
CA LYS A 52 4.38 -9.88 -7.04
C LYS A 52 5.12 -10.97 -7.82
N SER A 53 4.41 -11.76 -8.64
CA SER A 53 5.04 -12.82 -9.45
C SER A 53 6.09 -12.25 -10.40
N TRP A 54 5.84 -11.08 -10.95
CA TRP A 54 6.81 -10.40 -11.79
C TRP A 54 8.06 -9.99 -10.99
N LEU A 55 7.89 -9.38 -9.81
CA LEU A 55 9.02 -9.00 -8.94
C LEU A 55 9.89 -10.21 -8.56
N LEU A 56 9.25 -11.33 -8.23
CA LEU A 56 9.95 -12.57 -7.90
C LEU A 56 10.74 -13.12 -9.11
N ALA A 57 10.16 -13.04 -10.31
CA ALA A 57 10.82 -13.44 -11.55
C ALA A 57 12.04 -12.56 -11.88
N GLU A 58 12.01 -11.28 -11.50
CA GLU A 58 13.14 -10.34 -11.62
C GLU A 58 14.19 -10.53 -10.50
N GLY A 59 14.02 -11.52 -9.62
CA GLY A 59 14.98 -11.84 -8.57
C GLY A 59 14.81 -11.06 -7.27
N VAL A 60 13.70 -10.36 -7.07
CA VAL A 60 13.40 -9.73 -5.78
C VAL A 60 13.14 -10.84 -4.76
N PRO A 61 13.86 -10.86 -3.61
CA PRO A 61 13.64 -11.87 -2.59
C PRO A 61 12.20 -11.79 -2.05
N ALA A 62 11.57 -12.94 -1.84
CA ALA A 62 10.21 -13.00 -1.28
C ALA A 62 10.11 -12.28 0.07
N ASP A 63 11.15 -12.36 0.89
CA ASP A 63 11.25 -11.68 2.20
C ASP A 63 11.30 -10.15 2.10
N ASN A 64 11.55 -9.61 0.91
CA ASN A 64 11.55 -8.19 0.63
C ASN A 64 10.17 -7.69 0.12
N ILE A 65 9.14 -8.53 0.16
CA ILE A 65 7.77 -8.18 -0.24
C ILE A 65 6.85 -8.43 0.96
N LEU A 66 6.29 -7.35 1.51
CA LEU A 66 5.28 -7.40 2.57
C LEU A 66 3.89 -7.21 1.96
N GLU A 67 2.97 -8.10 2.28
CA GLU A 67 1.57 -8.04 1.87
C GLU A 67 0.68 -7.84 3.10
N ILE A 68 -0.14 -6.80 3.09
CA ILE A 68 -1.12 -6.48 4.14
C ILE A 68 -2.47 -6.30 3.48
N ALA A 69 -3.46 -7.13 3.83
CA ALA A 69 -4.83 -7.00 3.37
C ALA A 69 -5.71 -6.60 4.57
N LEU A 70 -6.16 -5.35 4.60
CA LEU A 70 -6.88 -4.78 5.75
C LEU A 70 -8.33 -5.30 5.88
N ASP A 71 -8.86 -5.95 4.84
CA ASP A 71 -10.18 -6.56 4.85
C ASP A 71 -10.17 -8.01 5.39
N GLN A 72 -9.01 -8.61 5.55
CA GLN A 72 -8.89 -9.97 6.04
C GLN A 72 -9.09 -10.04 7.56
N GLU A 73 -9.64 -11.18 8.01
CA GLU A 73 -9.74 -11.54 9.42
C GLU A 73 -8.35 -11.55 10.07
N GLY A 74 -8.25 -10.94 11.26
CA GLY A 74 -6.98 -10.80 11.97
C GLY A 74 -6.18 -9.54 11.60
N SER A 75 -6.57 -8.80 10.55
CA SER A 75 -5.94 -7.53 10.16
C SER A 75 -6.54 -6.30 10.85
N GLU A 76 -7.59 -6.45 11.65
CA GLU A 76 -8.26 -5.35 12.35
C GLU A 76 -7.28 -4.46 13.14
N PRO A 77 -6.28 -4.99 13.86
CA PRO A 77 -5.31 -4.15 14.58
C PRO A 77 -4.51 -3.23 13.66
N LEU A 78 -4.29 -3.64 12.38
CA LEU A 78 -3.53 -2.86 11.40
C LEU A 78 -4.38 -1.78 10.72
N ARG A 79 -5.70 -1.73 10.95
CA ARG A 79 -6.55 -0.60 10.55
C ARG A 79 -6.27 0.65 11.38
N ASN A 80 -5.57 0.51 12.51
CA ASN A 80 -4.99 1.62 13.26
C ASN A 80 -3.70 2.07 12.54
N PRO A 81 -3.60 3.32 12.04
CA PRO A 81 -2.45 3.77 11.26
C PRO A 81 -1.14 3.74 12.06
N VAL A 82 -1.18 4.02 13.35
CA VAL A 82 0.03 3.97 14.20
C VAL A 82 0.56 2.54 14.30
N ARG A 83 -0.34 1.56 14.46
CA ARG A 83 0.04 0.13 14.50
C ARG A 83 0.51 -0.37 13.13
N LEU A 84 -0.14 0.09 12.05
CA LEU A 84 0.28 -0.22 10.68
C LEU A 84 1.72 0.25 10.43
N GLY A 85 2.01 1.51 10.75
CA GLY A 85 3.36 2.06 10.61
C GLY A 85 4.40 1.31 11.45
N ALA A 86 4.08 0.99 12.71
CA ALA A 86 4.95 0.21 13.58
C ALA A 86 5.20 -1.21 13.04
N HIS A 87 4.16 -1.87 12.51
CA HIS A 87 4.26 -3.20 11.90
C HIS A 87 5.20 -3.19 10.69
N VAL A 88 5.03 -2.24 9.78
CA VAL A 88 5.86 -2.12 8.58
C VAL A 88 7.31 -1.80 8.97
N ARG A 89 7.55 -0.86 9.87
CA ARG A 89 8.91 -0.54 10.36
C ARG A 89 9.58 -1.73 11.02
N GLY A 90 8.86 -2.48 11.84
CA GLY A 90 9.36 -3.72 12.44
C GLY A 90 9.75 -4.76 11.40
N TRP A 91 8.92 -4.92 10.36
CA TRP A 91 9.22 -5.82 9.25
C TRP A 91 10.43 -5.35 8.42
N LEU A 92 10.57 -4.03 8.18
CA LEU A 92 11.73 -3.48 7.45
C LEU A 92 13.05 -3.87 8.12
N GLY A 93 13.15 -3.71 9.45
CA GLY A 93 14.28 -4.16 10.28
C GLY A 93 15.64 -4.01 9.61
N SER A 94 16.40 -5.12 9.57
CA SER A 94 17.72 -5.19 8.95
C SER A 94 17.73 -5.61 7.47
N ARG A 95 16.55 -5.68 6.82
CA ARG A 95 16.42 -6.08 5.41
C ARG A 95 17.14 -5.09 4.51
N ARG A 96 17.90 -5.62 3.56
CA ARG A 96 18.67 -4.83 2.59
C ARG A 96 18.04 -4.88 1.20
N GLY A 97 18.46 -3.97 0.33
CA GLY A 97 17.94 -3.85 -1.03
C GLY A 97 16.58 -3.11 -1.07
N VAL A 98 15.91 -3.20 -2.19
CA VAL A 98 14.59 -2.61 -2.36
C VAL A 98 13.54 -3.49 -1.68
N ARG A 99 12.69 -2.88 -0.85
CA ARG A 99 11.61 -3.54 -0.11
C ARG A 99 10.28 -3.01 -0.60
N TYR A 100 9.38 -3.91 -0.89
CA TYR A 100 8.06 -3.63 -1.43
C TYR A 100 7.00 -3.83 -0.36
N VAL A 101 6.18 -2.81 -0.11
CA VAL A 101 5.07 -2.86 0.85
C VAL A 101 3.78 -2.73 0.07
N PHE A 102 2.97 -3.76 0.11
CA PHE A 102 1.65 -3.83 -0.53
C PHE A 102 0.57 -3.77 0.53
N ILE A 103 -0.33 -2.79 0.44
CA ILE A 103 -1.44 -2.64 1.38
C ILE A 103 -2.74 -2.61 0.59
N ASP A 104 -3.59 -3.60 0.81
CA ASP A 104 -4.91 -3.72 0.16
C ASP A 104 -6.00 -3.08 1.02
N GLU A 105 -6.97 -2.43 0.35
CA GLU A 105 -8.14 -1.78 0.95
C GLU A 105 -7.76 -0.74 2.03
N ILE A 106 -6.76 0.14 1.72
CA ILE A 106 -6.20 1.11 2.69
C ILE A 106 -7.28 2.03 3.31
N GLN A 107 -8.41 2.27 2.63
CA GLN A 107 -9.50 3.07 3.16
C GLN A 107 -10.20 2.47 4.39
N LEU A 108 -9.92 1.21 4.73
CA LEU A 108 -10.39 0.58 5.98
C LEU A 108 -9.61 1.07 7.20
N ALA A 109 -8.46 1.71 7.02
CA ALA A 109 -7.75 2.35 8.10
C ALA A 109 -8.55 3.57 8.62
N TYR A 110 -8.72 3.64 9.94
CA TYR A 110 -9.43 4.72 10.60
C TYR A 110 -8.47 5.80 11.10
N LYS A 111 -9.00 6.98 11.46
CA LYS A 111 -8.22 8.05 12.08
C LYS A 111 -8.04 7.78 13.57
N VAL A 112 -6.86 8.01 14.10
CA VAL A 112 -6.55 7.91 15.53
C VAL A 112 -6.32 9.31 16.08
N LYS A 113 -6.98 9.64 17.18
CA LYS A 113 -6.79 10.92 17.84
C LYS A 113 -5.38 11.00 18.44
N ARG A 114 -4.76 12.17 18.31
CA ARG A 114 -3.47 12.46 18.92
C ARG A 114 -3.67 12.91 20.36
N ASP A 115 -2.88 12.37 21.27
CA ASP A 115 -2.91 12.72 22.69
C ASP A 115 -1.85 13.78 23.05
N ASP A 116 -0.92 14.04 22.13
CA ASP A 116 0.19 15.00 22.29
C ASP A 116 -0.19 16.44 21.91
N ILE A 117 -1.40 16.66 21.40
CA ILE A 117 -1.89 17.98 20.97
C ILE A 117 -3.13 18.36 21.80
N ASP A 118 -3.10 19.54 22.44
CA ASP A 118 -4.26 20.11 23.10
C ASP A 118 -5.25 20.67 22.06
N PRO A 119 -6.46 20.08 21.94
CA PRO A 119 -7.44 20.51 20.93
C PRO A 119 -7.89 21.97 21.09
N ALA A 120 -7.81 22.53 22.30
CA ALA A 120 -8.20 23.92 22.58
C ALA A 120 -7.22 24.93 21.98
N LYS A 121 -5.99 24.50 21.70
CA LYS A 121 -4.92 25.34 21.13
C LYS A 121 -4.81 25.23 19.61
N VAL A 122 -5.60 24.36 18.98
CA VAL A 122 -5.58 24.14 17.54
C VAL A 122 -6.66 24.99 16.87
N ALA A 123 -6.25 25.77 15.87
CA ALA A 123 -7.17 26.58 15.09
C ALA A 123 -8.23 25.71 14.38
N PRO A 124 -9.46 26.21 14.16
CA PRO A 124 -10.52 25.42 13.52
C PRO A 124 -10.15 24.82 12.15
N GLU A 125 -9.36 25.55 11.36
CA GLU A 125 -8.84 25.15 10.06
C GLU A 125 -7.84 24.00 10.12
N ASP A 126 -7.13 23.83 11.25
CA ASP A 126 -6.06 22.84 11.45
C ASP A 126 -6.52 21.60 12.23
N ARG A 127 -7.83 21.41 12.42
CA ARG A 127 -8.37 20.27 13.18
C ARG A 127 -7.98 18.89 12.66
N ASN A 128 -7.60 18.79 11.39
CA ASN A 128 -7.03 17.57 10.81
C ASN A 128 -5.74 17.14 11.51
N LEU A 129 -4.94 18.07 12.05
CA LEU A 129 -3.71 17.78 12.80
C LEU A 129 -3.96 17.04 14.13
N LEU A 130 -5.21 17.04 14.62
CA LEU A 130 -5.60 16.30 15.83
C LEU A 130 -5.65 14.78 15.64
N PHE A 131 -5.45 14.30 14.42
CA PHE A 131 -5.55 12.90 14.09
C PHE A 131 -4.32 12.40 13.33
N VAL A 132 -3.95 11.15 13.59
CA VAL A 132 -3.06 10.37 12.74
C VAL A 132 -3.92 9.61 11.73
N THR A 133 -3.56 9.71 10.47
CA THR A 133 -4.26 9.06 9.35
C THR A 133 -3.35 8.07 8.64
N PHE A 134 -3.91 7.27 7.73
CA PHE A 134 -3.08 6.41 6.87
C PHE A 134 -2.19 7.24 5.93
N HIS A 135 -2.59 8.47 5.56
CA HIS A 135 -1.77 9.36 4.73
C HIS A 135 -0.45 9.71 5.42
N ASP A 136 -0.48 9.98 6.73
CA ASP A 136 0.72 10.28 7.52
C ASP A 136 1.68 9.10 7.49
N VAL A 137 1.16 7.88 7.69
CA VAL A 137 1.96 6.65 7.66
C VAL A 137 2.53 6.38 6.27
N LEU A 138 1.74 6.53 5.21
CA LEU A 138 2.21 6.32 3.84
C LEU A 138 3.31 7.33 3.47
N ASN A 139 3.16 8.60 3.88
CA ASN A 139 4.18 9.62 3.66
C ASN A 139 5.48 9.32 4.42
N GLU A 140 5.38 8.83 5.64
CA GLU A 140 6.55 8.38 6.41
C GLU A 140 7.25 7.20 5.71
N LEU A 141 6.50 6.18 5.32
CA LEU A 141 7.06 4.98 4.71
C LEU A 141 7.73 5.25 3.36
N ARG A 142 7.14 6.09 2.49
CA ARG A 142 7.74 6.44 1.19
C ARG A 142 9.05 7.21 1.31
N ALA A 143 9.26 7.92 2.44
CA ALA A 143 10.48 8.67 2.71
C ALA A 143 11.65 7.78 3.12
N LEU A 144 11.40 6.52 3.46
CA LEU A 144 12.44 5.58 3.86
C LEU A 144 13.25 5.11 2.63
N PRO A 145 14.59 5.12 2.70
CA PRO A 145 15.42 4.70 1.58
C PRO A 145 15.15 3.26 1.13
N GLY A 146 14.96 3.07 -0.18
CA GLY A 146 14.76 1.75 -0.76
C GLY A 146 13.41 1.09 -0.39
N VAL A 147 12.42 1.86 0.04
CA VAL A 147 11.07 1.38 0.31
C VAL A 147 10.13 1.81 -0.83
N GLU A 148 9.43 0.85 -1.41
CA GLU A 148 8.45 1.02 -2.46
C GLU A 148 7.06 0.68 -1.92
N VAL A 149 6.16 1.67 -1.88
CA VAL A 149 4.83 1.50 -1.30
C VAL A 149 3.76 1.48 -2.40
N TYR A 150 2.94 0.43 -2.39
CA TYR A 150 1.81 0.24 -3.29
C TYR A 150 0.56 -0.01 -2.48
N VAL A 151 -0.49 0.73 -2.75
CA VAL A 151 -1.76 0.59 -2.03
C VAL A 151 -2.92 0.41 -2.99
N THR A 152 -3.94 -0.32 -2.55
CA THR A 152 -5.21 -0.35 -3.25
C THR A 152 -6.30 0.30 -2.42
N GLY A 153 -7.36 0.77 -3.08
CA GLY A 153 -8.52 1.30 -2.39
C GLY A 153 -9.67 1.67 -3.33
N ALA A 154 -10.84 1.90 -2.74
CA ALA A 154 -12.00 2.41 -3.46
C ALA A 154 -11.87 3.93 -3.66
N ASN A 155 -12.29 4.42 -4.84
CA ASN A 155 -12.06 5.78 -5.34
C ASN A 155 -12.48 6.94 -4.43
N SER A 156 -13.47 6.78 -3.55
CA SER A 156 -14.12 7.90 -2.89
C SER A 156 -13.32 8.54 -1.73
N ARG A 157 -12.34 7.83 -1.16
CA ARG A 157 -11.53 8.35 -0.04
C ARG A 157 -10.06 8.60 -0.37
N MET A 158 -9.60 8.14 -1.52
CA MET A 158 -8.18 8.24 -1.91
C MET A 158 -7.90 9.45 -2.82
N LEU A 159 -8.94 10.13 -3.30
CA LEU A 159 -8.85 11.32 -4.15
C LEU A 159 -8.92 12.63 -3.34
N SER A 160 -8.97 12.58 -2.02
CA SER A 160 -8.73 13.78 -1.23
C SER A 160 -7.28 14.23 -1.44
N SER A 161 -7.13 15.42 -1.90
CA SER A 161 -6.06 16.21 -2.47
C SER A 161 -4.60 16.03 -2.00
N ASP A 162 -4.31 15.16 -1.04
CA ASP A 162 -3.00 15.12 -0.37
C ASP A 162 -2.06 14.00 -0.86
N VAL A 163 -2.55 13.08 -1.68
CA VAL A 163 -1.73 11.98 -2.26
C VAL A 163 -1.31 12.29 -3.71
N ALA A 164 -1.98 13.23 -4.37
CA ALA A 164 -1.80 13.53 -5.79
C ALA A 164 -0.90 14.73 -6.09
N THR A 165 -0.40 15.42 -5.09
CA THR A 165 0.46 16.59 -5.26
C THR A 165 1.72 16.51 -4.41
N ALA A 166 2.67 15.75 -4.86
CA ALA A 166 4.08 15.95 -4.54
C ALA A 166 4.93 15.31 -5.64
#